data_30306799fb19d4b549a810f7c858af15
#
_entry.id   30306799fb19d4b549a810f7c858af15
#
_cell.length_a   1.000
_cell.length_b   1.000
_cell.length_c   1.000
_cell.angle_alpha   90.00
_cell.angle_beta   90.00
_cell.angle_gamma   90.00
#
_symmetry.space_group_name_H-M   'P 1'
#
loop_
_entity.id
_entity.type
_entity.pdbx_description
1 polymer ?
#
loop_
_entity_poly.entity_id
_entity_poly.type
_entity_poly.pdbx_seq_one_letter_code
_entity_poly.pdbx_strand_id
1 'polypeptide(L)'
;MTREVISHFIFFTERVLGPLKVKWAQTSYPSDTSLCETDVLAKLETEKGLPVNILASVGGIQPDRQEFTIKGSRQSRKIEEFHKDSLSTGNQFVPLRDEEQDPRAVSLKSQLDALFLKINNKPNSLATIDEAFRVQKLVEEILSKN
;
A
#
# COMPACT_ATOMS: atom_id res chain seq x y z
N MET A 1 12.65 -4.22 1.04
CA MET A 1 11.21 -4.52 1.20
C MET A 1 10.38 -3.26 1.39
N THR A 2 10.62 -2.44 2.43
CA THR A 2 9.77 -1.27 2.75
C THR A 2 9.74 -0.23 1.64
N ARG A 3 10.90 0.11 1.05
CA ARG A 3 11.01 1.09 -0.03
C ARG A 3 10.34 0.63 -1.34
N GLU A 4 10.28 -0.68 -1.59
CA GLU A 4 9.78 -1.21 -2.87
C GLU A 4 8.34 -1.71 -2.79
N VAL A 5 7.96 -2.37 -1.69
CA VAL A 5 6.66 -3.04 -1.56
C VAL A 5 5.72 -2.25 -0.66
N ILE A 6 6.14 -1.98 0.60
CA ILE A 6 5.28 -1.33 1.59
C ILE A 6 4.97 0.12 1.19
N SER A 7 5.90 0.81 0.51
CA SER A 7 5.69 2.16 0.01
C SER A 7 4.42 2.29 -0.87
N HIS A 8 4.11 1.29 -1.68
CA HIS A 8 2.89 1.28 -2.49
C HIS A 8 1.62 1.23 -1.63
N PHE A 9 1.63 0.45 -0.56
CA PHE A 9 0.49 0.38 0.36
C PHE A 9 0.35 1.65 1.20
N ILE A 10 1.46 2.27 1.63
CA ILE A 10 1.45 3.58 2.31
C ILE A 10 0.88 4.64 1.37
N PHE A 11 1.33 4.70 0.13
CA PHE A 11 0.83 5.62 -0.88
C PHE A 11 -0.68 5.48 -1.09
N PHE A 12 -1.14 4.24 -1.28
CA PHE A 12 -2.57 3.95 -1.43
C PHE A 12 -3.36 4.34 -0.18
N THR A 13 -2.82 4.05 1.00
CA THR A 13 -3.46 4.39 2.28
C THR A 13 -3.62 5.91 2.43
N GLU A 14 -2.58 6.71 2.14
CA GLU A 14 -2.68 8.17 2.20
C GLU A 14 -3.73 8.72 1.23
N ARG A 15 -3.84 8.15 0.03
CA ARG A 15 -4.86 8.57 -0.94
C ARG A 15 -6.29 8.27 -0.49
N VAL A 16 -6.49 7.18 0.24
CA VAL A 16 -7.83 6.74 0.68
C VAL A 16 -8.21 7.34 2.02
N LEU A 17 -7.27 7.40 2.97
CA LEU A 17 -7.55 7.77 4.36
C LEU A 17 -7.01 9.14 4.76
N GLY A 18 -6.20 9.78 3.91
CA GLY A 18 -5.51 11.04 4.19
C GLY A 18 -4.11 10.86 4.79
N PRO A 19 -3.43 11.97 5.11
CA PRO A 19 -2.06 11.94 5.59
C PRO A 19 -1.85 11.07 6.83
N LEU A 20 -0.70 10.41 6.88
CA LEU A 20 -0.31 9.48 7.93
C LEU A 20 0.83 10.04 8.80
N LYS A 21 0.92 9.55 10.03
CA LYS A 21 2.03 9.79 10.96
C LYS A 21 2.49 8.47 11.56
N VAL A 22 3.79 8.24 11.63
CA VAL A 22 4.35 7.06 12.28
C VAL A 22 4.28 7.23 13.79
N LYS A 23 3.54 6.36 14.47
CA LYS A 23 3.44 6.34 15.94
C LYS A 23 4.54 5.49 16.54
N TRP A 24 4.82 4.37 15.92
CA TRP A 24 5.79 3.40 16.37
C TRP A 24 6.21 2.52 15.18
N ALA A 25 7.47 2.12 15.14
CA ALA A 25 7.98 1.13 14.20
C ALA A 25 9.12 0.33 14.84
N GLN A 26 9.27 -0.89 14.40
CA GLN A 26 10.40 -1.77 14.71
C GLN A 26 10.78 -2.50 13.42
N THR A 27 12.07 -2.47 13.11
CA THR A 27 12.64 -3.14 11.94
C THR A 27 13.75 -4.09 12.38
N SER A 28 13.83 -5.24 11.74
CA SER A 28 14.94 -6.20 11.91
C SER A 28 15.76 -6.27 10.65
N TYR A 29 17.07 -6.39 10.80
CA TYR A 29 18.00 -6.50 9.70
C TYR A 29 18.83 -7.79 9.82
N PRO A 30 19.26 -8.40 8.72
CA PRO A 30 20.21 -9.52 8.78
C PRO A 30 21.60 -9.05 9.23
N SER A 31 22.47 -9.99 9.54
CA SER A 31 23.87 -9.68 9.92
C SER A 31 24.65 -9.00 8.80
N ASP A 32 24.30 -9.26 7.56
CA ASP A 32 24.83 -8.55 6.40
C ASP A 32 24.06 -7.24 6.21
N THR A 33 24.67 -6.14 6.59
CA THR A 33 24.09 -4.79 6.52
C THR A 33 23.94 -4.22 5.10
N SER A 34 24.44 -4.91 4.09
CA SER A 34 24.21 -4.57 2.66
C SER A 34 22.83 -5.00 2.18
N LEU A 35 22.15 -5.86 2.94
CA LEU A 35 20.82 -6.37 2.61
C LEU A 35 19.72 -5.49 3.22
N CYS A 36 18.52 -5.62 2.67
CA CYS A 36 17.35 -4.92 3.19
C CYS A 36 16.87 -5.53 4.52
N GLU A 37 15.97 -4.84 5.17
CA GLU A 37 15.27 -5.29 6.38
C GLU A 37 14.53 -6.62 6.14
N THR A 38 14.57 -7.50 7.14
CA THR A 38 13.88 -8.81 7.12
C THR A 38 12.48 -8.76 7.67
N ASP A 39 12.24 -7.86 8.65
CA ASP A 39 10.95 -7.71 9.30
C ASP A 39 10.64 -6.23 9.53
N VAL A 40 9.38 -5.89 9.41
CA VAL A 40 8.83 -4.57 9.75
C VAL A 40 7.51 -4.74 10.49
N LEU A 41 7.46 -4.18 11.69
CA LEU A 41 6.23 -3.94 12.43
C LEU A 41 6.07 -2.44 12.59
N ALA A 42 4.96 -1.86 12.13
CA ALA A 42 4.74 -0.44 12.30
C ALA A 42 3.27 -0.12 12.60
N LYS A 43 3.06 0.90 13.40
CA LYS A 43 1.77 1.50 13.67
C LYS A 43 1.79 2.95 13.24
N LEU A 44 0.94 3.27 12.28
CA LEU A 44 0.70 4.62 11.81
C LEU A 44 -0.71 5.05 12.21
N GLU A 45 -0.97 6.32 12.06
CA GLU A 45 -2.28 6.91 12.38
C GLU A 45 -2.58 8.04 11.39
N THR A 46 -3.83 8.12 10.94
CA THR A 46 -4.31 9.27 10.17
C THR A 46 -4.50 10.49 11.08
N GLU A 47 -4.65 11.68 10.49
CA GLU A 47 -5.00 12.90 11.24
C GLU A 47 -6.33 12.78 12.00
N LYS A 48 -7.22 11.91 11.55
CA LYS A 48 -8.51 11.62 12.21
C LYS A 48 -8.43 10.53 13.28
N GLY A 49 -7.22 10.06 13.62
CA GLY A 49 -7.01 9.04 14.64
C GLY A 49 -7.31 7.60 14.19
N LEU A 50 -7.47 7.34 12.89
CA LEU A 50 -7.65 5.96 12.40
C LEU A 50 -6.30 5.22 12.44
N PRO A 51 -6.23 4.05 13.10
CA PRO A 51 -4.99 3.28 13.15
C PRO A 51 -4.73 2.55 11.82
N VAL A 52 -3.46 2.52 11.43
CA VAL A 52 -2.94 1.72 10.31
C VAL A 52 -1.81 0.85 10.84
N ASN A 53 -1.92 -0.45 10.66
CA ASN A 53 -0.91 -1.40 11.11
C ASN A 53 -0.23 -2.03 9.90
N ILE A 54 1.09 -2.11 9.95
CA ILE A 54 1.93 -2.76 8.95
C ILE A 54 2.62 -3.94 9.62
N LEU A 55 2.51 -5.09 9.00
CA LEU A 55 3.25 -6.30 9.33
C LEU A 55 3.84 -6.85 8.03
N ALA A 56 5.15 -6.92 7.97
CA ALA A 56 5.84 -7.46 6.81
C ALA A 56 7.10 -8.23 7.21
N SER A 57 7.38 -9.29 6.49
CA SER A 57 8.62 -10.06 6.60
C SER A 57 9.03 -10.63 5.25
N VAL A 58 10.31 -10.90 5.08
CA VAL A 58 10.88 -11.55 3.89
C VAL A 58 11.66 -12.81 4.28
N GLY A 59 11.72 -13.76 3.36
CA GLY A 59 12.40 -15.02 3.56
C GLY A 59 11.46 -16.18 3.90
N GLY A 60 12.05 -17.37 4.14
CA GLY A 60 11.30 -18.59 4.31
C GLY A 60 10.93 -19.27 2.99
N ILE A 61 10.40 -20.51 3.10
CA ILE A 61 9.94 -21.30 1.95
C ILE A 61 8.41 -21.22 1.91
N GLN A 62 7.90 -20.16 1.30
CA GLN A 62 6.47 -19.93 1.15
C GLN A 62 6.19 -19.06 -0.08
N PRO A 63 4.99 -19.12 -0.67
CA PRO A 63 4.60 -18.18 -1.71
C PRO A 63 4.58 -16.74 -1.19
N ASP A 64 4.94 -15.80 -2.05
CA ASP A 64 4.76 -14.37 -1.75
C ASP A 64 3.29 -14.07 -1.48
N ARG A 65 3.06 -13.23 -0.47
CA ARG A 65 1.73 -12.76 -0.12
C ARG A 65 1.77 -11.28 0.20
N GLN A 66 0.97 -10.52 -0.52
CA GLN A 66 0.71 -9.13 -0.18
C GLN A 66 -0.79 -8.94 0.02
N GLU A 67 -1.17 -8.39 1.15
CA GLU A 67 -2.57 -8.14 1.51
C GLU A 67 -2.73 -6.73 2.10
N PHE A 68 -3.74 -6.03 1.63
CA PHE A 68 -4.19 -4.76 2.18
C PHE A 68 -5.67 -4.86 2.53
N THR A 69 -6.03 -4.59 3.78
CA THR A 69 -7.42 -4.66 4.25
C THR A 69 -7.85 -3.36 4.91
N ILE A 70 -8.97 -2.79 4.45
CA ILE A 70 -9.68 -1.70 5.13
C ILE A 70 -10.93 -2.26 5.78
N LYS A 71 -11.05 -2.11 7.10
CA LYS A 71 -12.20 -2.56 7.89
C LYS A 71 -13.11 -1.38 8.19
N GLY A 72 -14.29 -1.38 7.61
CA GLY A 72 -15.33 -0.37 7.87
C GLY A 72 -16.51 -0.94 8.64
N SER A 73 -17.36 -0.07 9.16
CA SER A 73 -18.54 -0.46 9.95
C SER A 73 -19.67 -1.07 9.12
N ARG A 74 -19.72 -0.81 7.82
CA ARG A 74 -20.76 -1.31 6.91
C ARG A 74 -20.22 -2.34 5.93
N GLN A 75 -18.97 -2.19 5.54
CA GLN A 75 -18.29 -3.07 4.58
C GLN A 75 -16.78 -3.01 4.80
N SER A 76 -16.09 -4.06 4.41
CA SER A 76 -14.63 -4.15 4.42
C SER A 76 -14.13 -4.44 3.01
N ARG A 77 -12.98 -3.91 2.67
CA ARG A 77 -12.33 -4.13 1.37
C ARG A 77 -10.97 -4.75 1.56
N LYS A 78 -10.62 -5.69 0.70
CA LYS A 78 -9.34 -6.37 0.71
C LYS A 78 -8.75 -6.35 -0.70
N ILE A 79 -7.46 -6.04 -0.79
CA ILE A 79 -6.67 -6.12 -2.02
C ILE A 79 -5.54 -7.10 -1.77
N GLU A 80 -5.43 -8.14 -2.59
CA GLU A 80 -4.36 -9.13 -2.58
C GLU A 80 -3.55 -9.02 -3.87
N GLU A 81 -2.25 -9.29 -3.79
CA GLU A 81 -1.33 -9.28 -4.94
C GLU A 81 -1.41 -7.99 -5.78
N PHE A 82 -1.68 -6.86 -5.11
CA PHE A 82 -1.87 -5.51 -5.71
C PHE A 82 -3.07 -5.34 -6.66
N HIS A 83 -3.77 -6.39 -7.04
CA HIS A 83 -4.82 -6.31 -8.06
C HIS A 83 -6.09 -7.13 -7.77
N LYS A 84 -6.02 -8.11 -6.90
CA LYS A 84 -7.17 -8.93 -6.53
C LYS A 84 -8.02 -8.21 -5.49
N ASP A 85 -9.05 -7.53 -5.96
CA ASP A 85 -9.91 -6.66 -5.16
C ASP A 85 -11.20 -7.38 -4.76
N SER A 86 -11.51 -7.38 -3.48
CA SER A 86 -12.68 -8.05 -2.92
C SER A 86 -13.37 -7.22 -1.84
N LEU A 87 -14.67 -7.43 -1.69
CA LEU A 87 -15.55 -6.74 -0.76
C LEU A 87 -16.20 -7.73 0.19
N SER A 88 -16.36 -7.35 1.45
CA SER A 88 -17.17 -8.07 2.42
C SER A 88 -18.20 -7.13 3.05
N THR A 89 -19.44 -7.64 3.15
CA THR A 89 -20.51 -7.02 3.94
C THR A 89 -20.84 -7.83 5.20
N GLY A 90 -20.00 -8.84 5.52
CA GLY A 90 -20.23 -9.72 6.69
C GLY A 90 -19.32 -10.94 6.69
N ASN A 91 -19.81 -12.08 6.20
CA ASN A 91 -19.20 -13.37 6.48
C ASN A 91 -17.99 -13.73 5.63
N GLN A 92 -17.90 -13.21 4.40
CA GLN A 92 -16.83 -13.56 3.46
C GLN A 92 -16.45 -12.39 2.55
N PHE A 93 -15.24 -12.45 1.98
CA PHE A 93 -14.83 -11.56 0.90
C PHE A 93 -15.26 -12.13 -0.45
N VAL A 94 -15.89 -11.30 -1.26
CA VAL A 94 -16.35 -11.65 -2.61
C VAL A 94 -15.54 -10.82 -3.61
N PRO A 95 -14.91 -11.42 -4.64
CA PRO A 95 -14.20 -10.69 -5.67
C PRO A 95 -15.10 -9.65 -6.35
N LEU A 96 -14.54 -8.48 -6.64
CA LEU A 96 -15.24 -7.37 -7.32
C LEU A 96 -15.04 -7.38 -8.83
N ARG A 97 -14.12 -8.19 -9.33
CA ARG A 97 -13.81 -8.31 -10.75
C ARG A 97 -13.69 -9.77 -11.13
N ASP A 98 -14.14 -10.10 -12.33
CA ASP A 98 -13.86 -11.40 -12.94
C ASP A 98 -12.37 -11.47 -13.35
N GLU A 99 -11.75 -12.62 -13.15
CA GLU A 99 -10.31 -12.85 -13.39
C GLU A 99 -9.94 -12.93 -14.90
N GLU A 100 -10.90 -12.71 -15.81
CA GLU A 100 -10.69 -12.88 -17.26
C GLU A 100 -9.81 -11.84 -17.92
N GLN A 101 -9.53 -10.71 -17.28
CA GLN A 101 -8.70 -9.64 -17.85
C GLN A 101 -7.31 -9.61 -17.20
N ASP A 102 -6.26 -9.51 -18.04
CA ASP A 102 -4.92 -9.24 -17.52
C ASP A 102 -4.90 -7.93 -16.70
N PRO A 103 -4.67 -8.00 -15.39
CA PRO A 103 -4.73 -6.84 -14.51
C PRO A 103 -3.64 -5.80 -14.82
N ARG A 104 -2.53 -6.23 -15.44
CA ARG A 104 -1.45 -5.33 -15.86
C ARG A 104 -1.89 -4.49 -17.06
N ALA A 105 -2.56 -5.09 -18.02
CA ALA A 105 -3.10 -4.37 -19.18
C ALA A 105 -4.17 -3.34 -18.76
N VAL A 106 -5.06 -3.72 -17.84
CA VAL A 106 -6.08 -2.81 -17.29
C VAL A 106 -5.42 -1.64 -16.55
N SER A 107 -4.42 -1.91 -15.72
CA SER A 107 -3.68 -0.88 -14.98
C SER A 107 -2.94 0.06 -15.91
N LEU A 108 -2.23 -0.46 -16.91
CA LEU A 108 -1.52 0.35 -17.90
C LEU A 108 -2.47 1.25 -18.68
N LYS A 109 -3.60 0.70 -19.14
CA LYS A 109 -4.63 1.50 -19.83
C LYS A 109 -5.10 2.66 -18.95
N SER A 110 -5.42 2.40 -17.71
CA SER A 110 -5.87 3.43 -16.75
C SER A 110 -4.81 4.52 -16.54
N GLN A 111 -3.54 4.16 -16.48
CA GLN A 111 -2.43 5.13 -16.36
C GLN A 111 -2.28 5.98 -17.62
N LEU A 112 -2.41 5.38 -18.81
CA LEU A 112 -2.35 6.10 -20.09
C LEU A 112 -3.54 7.06 -20.25
N ASP A 113 -4.75 6.64 -19.88
CA ASP A 113 -5.94 7.50 -19.87
C ASP A 113 -5.74 8.71 -18.92
N ALA A 114 -5.19 8.48 -17.72
CA ALA A 114 -4.88 9.55 -16.77
C ALA A 114 -3.77 10.48 -17.28
N LEU A 115 -2.76 9.96 -17.96
CA LEU A 115 -1.71 10.76 -18.62
C LEU A 115 -2.28 11.63 -19.73
N PHE A 116 -3.17 11.10 -20.56
CA PHE A 116 -3.86 11.85 -21.59
C PHE A 116 -4.67 13.03 -21.01
N LEU A 117 -5.37 12.80 -19.89
CA LEU A 117 -6.06 13.87 -19.17
C LEU A 117 -5.09 14.95 -18.69
N LYS A 118 -3.94 14.53 -18.11
CA LYS A 118 -2.93 15.47 -17.61
C LYS A 118 -2.34 16.33 -18.72
N ILE A 119 -1.99 15.74 -19.87
CA ILE A 119 -1.46 16.50 -21.02
C ILE A 119 -2.46 17.53 -21.52
N ASN A 120 -3.75 17.26 -21.44
CA ASN A 120 -4.81 18.16 -21.81
C ASN A 120 -5.27 19.12 -20.70
N ASN A 121 -4.49 19.26 -19.63
CA ASN A 121 -4.78 20.09 -18.44
C ASN A 121 -6.15 19.77 -17.79
N LYS A 122 -6.58 18.52 -17.85
CA LYS A 122 -7.80 18.04 -17.21
C LYS A 122 -7.50 17.40 -15.85
N PRO A 123 -8.47 17.40 -14.91
CA PRO A 123 -8.35 16.65 -13.66
C PRO A 123 -7.98 15.19 -13.93
N ASN A 124 -7.00 14.67 -13.23
CA ASN A 124 -6.50 13.32 -13.42
C ASN A 124 -6.08 12.68 -12.08
N SER A 125 -5.87 11.37 -12.07
CA SER A 125 -5.54 10.58 -10.90
C SER A 125 -4.06 10.18 -10.81
N LEU A 126 -3.17 10.74 -11.62
CA LEU A 126 -1.75 10.42 -11.54
C LEU A 126 -1.15 10.85 -10.20
N ALA A 127 -0.18 10.07 -9.75
CA ALA A 127 0.63 10.41 -8.59
C ALA A 127 1.39 11.73 -8.83
N THR A 128 1.50 12.54 -7.79
CA THR A 128 2.30 13.76 -7.79
C THR A 128 3.64 13.53 -7.09
N ILE A 129 4.61 14.38 -7.38
CA ILE A 129 5.92 14.36 -6.70
C ILE A 129 5.74 14.61 -5.19
N ASP A 130 4.85 15.50 -4.80
CA ASP A 130 4.59 15.79 -3.38
C ASP A 130 4.01 14.59 -2.63
N GLU A 131 3.10 13.84 -3.26
CA GLU A 131 2.59 12.59 -2.70
C GLU A 131 3.72 11.56 -2.53
N ALA A 132 4.52 11.36 -3.57
CA ALA A 132 5.65 10.43 -3.52
C ALA A 132 6.67 10.84 -2.44
N PHE A 133 6.94 12.13 -2.29
CA PHE A 133 7.86 12.66 -1.29
C PHE A 133 7.34 12.47 0.14
N ARG A 134 6.03 12.65 0.38
CA ARG A 134 5.44 12.34 1.70
C ARG A 134 5.59 10.86 2.05
N VAL A 135 5.30 9.98 1.11
CA VAL A 135 5.46 8.53 1.31
C VAL A 135 6.92 8.18 1.60
N GLN A 136 7.88 8.76 0.86
CA GLN A 136 9.30 8.54 1.11
C GLN A 136 9.70 8.96 2.53
N LYS A 137 9.21 10.08 3.03
CA LYS A 137 9.46 10.50 4.41
C LYS A 137 8.93 9.50 5.44
N LEU A 138 7.72 8.98 5.25
CA LEU A 138 7.14 7.97 6.13
C LEU A 138 7.96 6.67 6.10
N VAL A 139 8.40 6.24 4.93
CA VAL A 139 9.27 5.07 4.75
C VAL A 139 10.58 5.24 5.52
N GLU A 140 11.26 6.38 5.34
CA GLU A 140 12.52 6.63 6.06
C GLU A 140 12.30 6.76 7.58
N GLU A 141 11.18 7.35 8.00
CA GLU A 141 10.82 7.41 9.43
C GLU A 141 10.59 6.00 10.01
N ILE A 142 9.90 5.11 9.29
CA ILE A 142 9.72 3.71 9.71
C ILE A 142 11.07 3.00 9.85
N LEU A 143 11.95 3.15 8.86
CA LEU A 143 13.23 2.47 8.83
C LEU A 143 14.24 3.02 9.86
N SER A 144 14.08 4.26 10.31
CA SER A 144 14.96 4.90 11.30
C SER A 144 14.54 4.68 12.76
N LYS A 145 13.32 4.21 13.00
CA LYS A 145 12.82 3.89 14.35
C LYS A 145 13.20 2.45 14.70
N ASN A 146 14.23 2.28 15.52
CA ASN A 146 14.63 1.04 16.16
C ASN A 146 14.52 1.17 17.68
#